data_307b792bb94383ddcb8d744ccab82dd5
#
_entry.id   307b792bb94383ddcb8d744ccab82dd5
#
_cell.length_a   1.000
_cell.length_b   1.000
_cell.length_c   1.000
_cell.angle_alpha   90.00
_cell.angle_beta   90.00
_cell.angle_gamma   90.00
#
_symmetry.space_group_name_H-M   'P 1'
#
loop_
_entity.id
_entity.type
_entity.pdbx_description
1 polymer ?
#
loop_
_entity_poly.entity_id
_entity_poly.type
_entity_poly.pdbx_seq_one_letter_code
_entity_poly.pdbx_strand_id
1 'polypeptide(L)'
;MSENKDLIFKDAWEARDSITKRQEREIRKLYNDWAREVRDQANALHRSGSAGSASQSRELAKMYYQMRSASKQLTAEINTSVKNNVSDVVDATVRTNKRWLHSLGFTNASIDTKFSFVKDMAIRNIITGNVYQSGYSLSNRLWMYEKSTMKDIYSIVAKGIAQNLSINDIAKQLEKYVNPNARCPVMGIHNRVVDYNAQRLARTLIQHAYQQTLVALTKDNPWCRGYIWHATSAHSCEVCEERDGQFFTAEDLPLDHPNGMCTMEPDIDMHEALKDLTTWEELSEFDKFFEDLDFRPDMD
;
A
#
# COMPACT_ATOMS: atom_id res chain seq x y z
N MET A 1 -28.41 21.06 -0.58
CA MET A 1 -27.97 20.21 -1.71
C MET A 1 -26.45 19.86 -1.65
N SER A 2 -25.63 20.44 -0.76
CA SER A 2 -24.23 20.04 -0.57
C SER A 2 -24.07 18.73 0.20
N GLU A 3 -25.00 18.39 1.09
CA GLU A 3 -24.91 17.21 1.96
C GLU A 3 -24.85 15.85 1.24
N ASN A 4 -25.40 15.74 0.03
CA ASN A 4 -25.41 14.46 -0.69
C ASN A 4 -24.11 14.18 -1.48
N LYS A 5 -23.34 15.22 -1.82
CA LYS A 5 -22.09 15.12 -2.56
C LYS A 5 -20.97 14.58 -1.67
N ASP A 6 -20.89 15.10 -0.45
CA ASP A 6 -19.86 14.70 0.54
C ASP A 6 -20.01 13.24 0.98
N LEU A 7 -21.21 12.68 0.97
CA LEU A 7 -21.48 11.30 1.40
C LEU A 7 -20.96 10.23 0.43
N ILE A 8 -20.99 10.48 -0.88
CA ILE A 8 -20.66 9.47 -1.88
C ILE A 8 -19.15 9.23 -1.96
N PHE A 9 -18.37 10.30 -1.98
CA PHE A 9 -16.90 10.18 -1.98
C PHE A 9 -16.36 9.83 -0.59
N LYS A 10 -17.09 10.17 0.47
CA LYS A 10 -16.79 9.77 1.84
C LYS A 10 -16.72 8.25 2.01
N ASP A 11 -17.64 7.51 1.41
CA ASP A 11 -17.62 6.04 1.43
C ASP A 11 -16.31 5.46 0.89
N ALA A 12 -15.72 6.08 -0.15
CA ALA A 12 -14.44 5.64 -0.69
C ALA A 12 -13.28 5.89 0.28
N TRP A 13 -13.30 7.01 0.99
CA TRP A 13 -12.28 7.34 2.01
C TRP A 13 -12.36 6.40 3.21
N GLU A 14 -13.56 6.18 3.71
CA GLU A 14 -13.80 5.27 4.83
C GLU A 14 -13.41 3.83 4.48
N ALA A 15 -13.69 3.39 3.25
CA ALA A 15 -13.25 2.09 2.75
C ALA A 15 -11.72 2.01 2.69
N ARG A 16 -11.03 3.03 2.15
CA ARG A 16 -9.57 3.13 2.13
C ARG A 16 -8.98 3.03 3.55
N ASP A 17 -9.51 3.79 4.50
CA ASP A 17 -9.04 3.82 5.88
C ASP A 17 -9.25 2.46 6.57
N SER A 18 -10.39 1.83 6.33
CA SER A 18 -10.70 0.49 6.85
C SER A 18 -9.74 -0.56 6.27
N ILE A 19 -9.48 -0.51 4.96
CA ILE A 19 -8.55 -1.40 4.27
C ILE A 19 -7.13 -1.19 4.78
N THR A 20 -6.70 0.08 4.98
CA THR A 20 -5.39 0.40 5.53
C THR A 20 -5.20 -0.19 6.93
N LYS A 21 -6.18 -0.02 7.83
CA LYS A 21 -6.16 -0.59 9.18
C LYS A 21 -6.15 -2.13 9.16
N ARG A 22 -6.84 -2.76 8.21
CA ARG A 22 -6.80 -4.22 7.99
C ARG A 22 -5.41 -4.65 7.55
N GLN A 23 -4.84 -3.99 6.56
CA GLN A 23 -3.50 -4.27 6.04
C GLN A 23 -2.41 -4.16 7.13
N GLU A 24 -2.50 -3.16 8.00
CA GLU A 24 -1.57 -3.02 9.12
C GLU A 24 -1.63 -4.21 10.08
N ARG A 25 -2.83 -4.70 10.39
CA ARG A 25 -3.01 -5.88 11.22
C ARG A 25 -2.50 -7.16 10.55
N GLU A 26 -2.73 -7.32 9.26
CA GLU A 26 -2.24 -8.47 8.47
C GLU A 26 -0.71 -8.50 8.45
N ILE A 27 -0.05 -7.40 8.11
CA ILE A 27 1.41 -7.30 8.11
C ILE A 27 1.96 -7.56 9.52
N ARG A 28 1.38 -6.95 10.55
CA ARG A 28 1.79 -7.17 11.94
C ARG A 28 1.68 -8.63 12.35
N LYS A 29 0.61 -9.30 11.94
CA LYS A 29 0.41 -10.73 12.18
C LYS A 29 1.50 -11.56 11.49
N LEU A 30 1.79 -11.31 10.21
CA LEU A 30 2.84 -12.02 9.47
C LEU A 30 4.21 -11.91 10.15
N TYR A 31 4.58 -10.71 10.61
CA TYR A 31 5.82 -10.51 11.35
C TYR A 31 5.81 -11.17 12.73
N ASN A 32 4.68 -11.22 13.44
CA ASN A 32 4.56 -11.95 14.69
C ASN A 32 4.70 -13.46 14.50
N ASP A 33 4.14 -14.01 13.42
CA ASP A 33 4.25 -15.43 13.08
C ASP A 33 5.71 -15.77 12.76
N TRP A 34 6.38 -14.94 11.97
CA TRP A 34 7.81 -15.07 11.70
C TRP A 34 8.67 -14.98 12.96
N ALA A 35 8.41 -14.03 13.86
CA ALA A 35 9.12 -13.89 15.12
C ALA A 35 8.95 -15.15 16.02
N ARG A 36 7.78 -15.78 16.00
CA ARG A 36 7.56 -17.07 16.71
C ARG A 36 8.40 -18.19 16.11
N GLU A 37 8.42 -18.30 14.79
CA GLU A 37 9.23 -19.29 14.08
C GLU A 37 10.72 -19.14 14.42
N VAL A 38 11.25 -17.93 14.38
CA VAL A 38 12.65 -17.62 14.74
C VAL A 38 12.94 -18.03 16.19
N ARG A 39 12.02 -17.75 17.13
CA ARG A 39 12.16 -18.15 18.53
C ARG A 39 12.19 -19.68 18.69
N ASP A 40 11.30 -20.38 18.00
CA ASP A 40 11.22 -21.84 18.08
C ASP A 40 12.48 -22.49 17.52
N GLN A 41 13.03 -21.96 16.42
CA GLN A 41 14.32 -22.37 15.87
C GLN A 41 15.47 -22.12 16.85
N ALA A 42 15.50 -20.93 17.49
CA ALA A 42 16.50 -20.61 18.50
C ALA A 42 16.45 -21.54 19.71
N ASN A 43 15.25 -21.86 20.20
CA ASN A 43 15.02 -22.77 21.30
C ASN A 43 15.41 -24.22 20.95
N ALA A 44 15.19 -24.66 19.73
CA ALA A 44 15.62 -25.97 19.25
C ALA A 44 17.15 -26.09 19.26
N LEU A 45 17.87 -25.06 18.82
CA LEU A 45 19.35 -25.01 18.88
C LEU A 45 19.88 -25.04 20.30
N HIS A 46 19.24 -24.35 21.23
CA HIS A 46 19.63 -24.35 22.64
C HIS A 46 19.53 -25.76 23.27
N ARG A 47 18.52 -26.54 22.87
CA ARG A 47 18.32 -27.91 23.38
C ARG A 47 19.35 -28.92 22.81
N SER A 48 19.89 -28.65 21.62
CA SER A 48 20.84 -29.58 20.97
C SER A 48 22.23 -29.62 21.62
N GLY A 49 22.56 -28.72 22.56
CA GLY A 49 23.64 -28.78 23.51
C GLY A 49 25.03 -28.99 22.90
N SER A 50 25.36 -28.33 21.79
CA SER A 50 26.66 -28.53 21.11
C SER A 50 27.80 -27.78 21.81
N ALA A 51 28.63 -28.52 22.52
CA ALA A 51 29.83 -28.04 23.16
C ALA A 51 31.02 -28.12 22.19
N GLY A 52 31.30 -27.02 21.49
CA GLY A 52 32.50 -26.87 20.65
C GLY A 52 32.38 -25.81 19.58
N SER A 53 33.41 -25.01 19.33
CA SER A 53 33.37 -23.86 18.41
C SER A 53 33.00 -24.23 16.96
N ALA A 54 33.42 -25.37 16.45
CA ALA A 54 33.11 -25.84 15.10
C ALA A 54 31.63 -26.29 14.99
N SER A 55 31.09 -26.92 16.03
CA SER A 55 29.64 -27.28 16.10
C SER A 55 28.79 -26.03 16.19
N GLN A 56 29.20 -25.07 17.02
CA GLN A 56 28.49 -23.77 17.17
C GLN A 56 28.38 -23.01 15.84
N SER A 57 29.47 -22.95 15.06
CA SER A 57 29.49 -22.29 13.76
C SER A 57 28.54 -22.96 12.75
N ARG A 58 28.45 -24.30 12.75
CA ARG A 58 27.53 -25.05 11.88
C ARG A 58 26.06 -24.78 12.25
N GLU A 59 25.72 -24.76 13.52
CA GLU A 59 24.38 -24.50 14.00
C GLU A 59 23.94 -23.07 13.70
N LEU A 60 24.81 -22.09 13.88
CA LEU A 60 24.54 -20.69 13.51
C LEU A 60 24.35 -20.52 11.99
N ALA A 61 25.15 -21.22 11.18
CA ALA A 61 24.94 -21.23 9.72
C ALA A 61 23.58 -21.83 9.34
N LYS A 62 23.19 -22.96 9.95
CA LYS A 62 21.87 -23.58 9.73
C LYS A 62 20.74 -22.63 10.10
N MET A 63 20.81 -22.00 11.26
CA MET A 63 19.85 -21.00 11.71
C MET A 63 19.74 -19.84 10.71
N TYR A 64 20.85 -19.29 10.23
CA TYR A 64 20.86 -18.23 9.23
C TYR A 64 20.11 -18.63 7.94
N TYR A 65 20.36 -19.85 7.42
CA TYR A 65 19.67 -20.35 6.23
C TYR A 65 18.17 -20.56 6.44
N GLN A 66 17.76 -21.03 7.62
CA GLN A 66 16.36 -21.17 7.98
C GLN A 66 15.68 -19.80 8.06
N MET A 67 16.29 -18.81 8.71
CA MET A 67 15.77 -17.44 8.77
C MET A 67 15.67 -16.81 7.37
N ARG A 68 16.62 -17.08 6.47
CA ARG A 68 16.58 -16.62 5.09
C ARG A 68 15.39 -17.23 4.33
N SER A 69 15.11 -18.50 4.52
CA SER A 69 13.96 -19.17 3.90
C SER A 69 12.64 -18.57 4.41
N ALA A 70 12.50 -18.44 5.73
CA ALA A 70 11.33 -17.86 6.37
C ALA A 70 11.12 -16.37 5.97
N SER A 71 12.19 -15.60 5.83
CA SER A 71 12.14 -14.20 5.35
C SER A 71 11.63 -14.10 3.90
N LYS A 72 12.01 -15.03 3.03
CA LYS A 72 11.48 -15.09 1.65
C LYS A 72 9.98 -15.41 1.63
N GLN A 73 9.55 -16.36 2.47
CA GLN A 73 8.14 -16.70 2.60
C GLN A 73 7.34 -15.50 3.13
N LEU A 74 7.81 -14.86 4.19
CA LEU A 74 7.21 -13.63 4.72
C LEU A 74 7.06 -12.56 3.63
N THR A 75 8.11 -12.32 2.83
CA THR A 75 8.08 -11.35 1.73
C THR A 75 7.02 -11.71 0.69
N ALA A 76 6.86 -12.99 0.34
CA ALA A 76 5.84 -13.46 -0.59
C ALA A 76 4.42 -13.29 -0.03
N GLU A 77 4.22 -13.56 1.25
CA GLU A 77 2.94 -13.37 1.94
C GLU A 77 2.56 -11.89 2.04
N ILE A 78 3.50 -11.01 2.36
CA ILE A 78 3.30 -9.55 2.35
C ILE A 78 2.95 -9.07 0.94
N ASN A 79 3.65 -9.54 -0.09
CA ASN A 79 3.36 -9.20 -1.48
C ASN A 79 1.92 -9.56 -1.86
N THR A 80 1.46 -10.74 -1.48
CA THR A 80 0.10 -11.20 -1.74
C THR A 80 -0.93 -10.36 -0.97
N SER A 81 -0.71 -10.13 0.31
CA SER A 81 -1.60 -9.31 1.14
C SER A 81 -1.72 -7.89 0.60
N VAL A 82 -0.61 -7.24 0.24
CA VAL A 82 -0.62 -5.88 -0.33
C VAL A 82 -1.36 -5.84 -1.66
N LYS A 83 -1.14 -6.82 -2.56
CA LYS A 83 -1.87 -6.88 -3.84
C LYS A 83 -3.38 -6.99 -3.64
N ASN A 84 -3.81 -7.84 -2.72
CA ASN A 84 -5.23 -8.01 -2.41
C ASN A 84 -5.84 -6.70 -1.86
N ASN A 85 -5.17 -6.04 -0.93
CA ASN A 85 -5.67 -4.79 -0.35
C ASN A 85 -5.63 -3.61 -1.35
N VAL A 86 -4.67 -3.58 -2.28
CA VAL A 86 -4.66 -2.64 -3.42
C VAL A 86 -5.85 -2.90 -4.33
N SER A 87 -6.16 -4.16 -4.65
CA SER A 87 -7.35 -4.52 -5.43
C SER A 87 -8.64 -4.10 -4.72
N ASP A 88 -8.74 -4.35 -3.43
CA ASP A 88 -9.92 -4.03 -2.62
C ASP A 88 -10.20 -2.51 -2.56
N VAL A 89 -9.18 -1.68 -2.43
CA VAL A 89 -9.37 -0.22 -2.42
C VAL A 89 -9.76 0.31 -3.80
N VAL A 90 -9.19 -0.22 -4.85
CA VAL A 90 -9.58 0.11 -6.23
C VAL A 90 -11.05 -0.27 -6.44
N ASP A 91 -11.44 -1.48 -6.05
CA ASP A 91 -12.83 -1.94 -6.15
C ASP A 91 -13.81 -1.09 -5.34
N ALA A 92 -13.43 -0.67 -4.16
CA ALA A 92 -14.25 0.22 -3.33
C ALA A 92 -14.44 1.59 -4.01
N THR A 93 -13.36 2.16 -4.56
CA THR A 93 -13.40 3.46 -5.24
C THR A 93 -14.26 3.38 -6.52
N VAL A 94 -14.09 2.33 -7.31
CA VAL A 94 -14.91 2.08 -8.52
C VAL A 94 -16.38 1.92 -8.16
N ARG A 95 -16.72 1.10 -7.14
CA ARG A 95 -18.12 0.91 -6.71
C ARG A 95 -18.76 2.20 -6.22
N THR A 96 -18.02 3.04 -5.52
CA THR A 96 -18.53 4.33 -5.03
C THR A 96 -18.85 5.27 -6.19
N ASN A 97 -17.93 5.40 -7.14
CA ASN A 97 -18.15 6.23 -8.34
C ASN A 97 -19.32 5.71 -9.19
N LYS A 98 -19.38 4.38 -9.38
CA LYS A 98 -20.48 3.74 -10.10
C LYS A 98 -21.84 4.00 -9.44
N ARG A 99 -21.94 3.87 -8.11
CA ARG A 99 -23.18 4.20 -7.38
C ARG A 99 -23.59 5.64 -7.56
N TRP A 100 -22.61 6.55 -7.52
CA TRP A 100 -22.90 7.97 -7.78
C TRP A 100 -23.47 8.19 -9.17
N LEU A 101 -22.86 7.66 -10.24
CA LEU A 101 -23.38 7.78 -11.61
C LEU A 101 -24.76 7.15 -11.74
N HIS A 102 -24.98 5.96 -11.15
CA HIS A 102 -26.30 5.32 -11.16
C HIS A 102 -27.38 6.18 -10.44
N SER A 103 -27.02 6.91 -9.38
CA SER A 103 -27.95 7.81 -8.69
C SER A 103 -28.34 9.00 -9.56
N LEU A 104 -27.54 9.33 -10.57
CA LEU A 104 -27.82 10.34 -11.59
C LEU A 104 -28.55 9.76 -12.83
N GLY A 105 -28.86 8.46 -12.84
CA GLY A 105 -29.58 7.81 -13.95
C GLY A 105 -28.70 7.11 -14.99
N PHE A 106 -27.36 7.15 -14.85
CA PHE A 106 -26.44 6.51 -15.79
C PHE A 106 -26.33 5.01 -15.52
N THR A 107 -26.96 4.17 -16.33
CA THR A 107 -27.02 2.71 -16.15
C THR A 107 -26.51 1.92 -17.37
N ASN A 108 -25.69 2.52 -18.22
CA ASN A 108 -25.25 1.93 -19.46
C ASN A 108 -24.17 0.83 -19.26
N ALA A 109 -24.25 -0.25 -20.05
CA ALA A 109 -23.29 -1.36 -20.02
C ALA A 109 -21.85 -0.94 -20.45
N SER A 110 -21.71 0.13 -21.26
CA SER A 110 -20.41 0.68 -21.63
C SER A 110 -19.66 1.24 -20.42
N ILE A 111 -20.36 1.84 -19.47
CA ILE A 111 -19.80 2.32 -18.19
C ILE A 111 -19.16 1.17 -17.41
N ASP A 112 -19.84 0.02 -17.34
CA ASP A 112 -19.33 -1.17 -16.64
C ASP A 112 -18.04 -1.71 -17.25
N THR A 113 -17.97 -1.72 -18.57
CA THR A 113 -16.75 -2.15 -19.30
C THR A 113 -15.58 -1.22 -19.02
N LYS A 114 -15.80 0.10 -19.03
CA LYS A 114 -14.74 1.09 -18.78
C LYS A 114 -14.30 1.10 -17.34
N PHE A 115 -15.21 0.96 -16.39
CA PHE A 115 -14.84 0.83 -14.98
C PHE A 115 -14.00 -0.41 -14.72
N SER A 116 -14.29 -1.52 -15.41
CA SER A 116 -13.45 -2.72 -15.37
C SER A 116 -12.06 -2.45 -15.90
N PHE A 117 -11.93 -1.75 -17.02
CA PHE A 117 -10.65 -1.37 -17.61
C PHE A 117 -9.84 -0.44 -16.70
N VAL A 118 -10.45 0.62 -16.17
CA VAL A 118 -9.80 1.56 -15.22
C VAL A 118 -9.30 0.81 -13.98
N LYS A 119 -10.11 -0.13 -13.46
CA LYS A 119 -9.74 -0.98 -12.34
C LYS A 119 -8.46 -1.76 -12.64
N ASP A 120 -8.43 -2.49 -13.75
CA ASP A 120 -7.30 -3.35 -14.11
C ASP A 120 -6.03 -2.53 -14.37
N MET A 121 -6.18 -1.37 -15.03
CA MET A 121 -5.09 -0.44 -15.28
C MET A 121 -4.53 0.15 -13.98
N ALA A 122 -5.38 0.62 -13.07
CA ALA A 122 -4.95 1.20 -11.80
C ALA A 122 -4.19 0.17 -10.95
N ILE A 123 -4.71 -1.05 -10.82
CA ILE A 123 -4.04 -2.14 -10.10
C ILE A 123 -2.68 -2.44 -10.73
N ARG A 124 -2.64 -2.60 -12.06
CA ARG A 124 -1.41 -2.88 -12.80
C ARG A 124 -0.37 -1.79 -12.55
N ASN A 125 -0.70 -0.53 -12.79
CA ASN A 125 0.22 0.60 -12.69
C ASN A 125 0.82 0.76 -11.28
N ILE A 126 0.03 0.53 -10.23
CA ILE A 126 0.51 0.56 -8.84
C ILE A 126 1.47 -0.61 -8.58
N ILE A 127 1.09 -1.83 -8.96
CA ILE A 127 1.87 -3.04 -8.67
C ILE A 127 3.18 -3.08 -9.48
N THR A 128 3.15 -2.67 -10.74
CA THR A 128 4.35 -2.60 -11.59
C THR A 128 5.24 -1.40 -11.27
N GLY A 129 4.70 -0.37 -10.62
CA GLY A 129 5.43 0.85 -10.26
C GLY A 129 5.44 1.92 -11.35
N ASN A 130 4.62 1.79 -12.40
CA ASN A 130 4.57 2.74 -13.53
C ASN A 130 4.14 4.16 -13.10
N VAL A 131 3.45 4.31 -11.97
CA VAL A 131 3.09 5.62 -11.40
C VAL A 131 4.26 6.33 -10.72
N TYR A 132 5.41 5.68 -10.59
CA TYR A 132 6.57 6.22 -9.87
C TYR A 132 7.73 6.51 -10.81
N GLN A 133 8.34 7.68 -10.67
CA GLN A 133 9.55 8.03 -11.41
C GLN A 133 10.69 6.99 -11.26
N SER A 134 10.74 6.30 -10.11
CA SER A 134 11.72 5.24 -9.86
C SER A 134 11.50 3.96 -10.66
N GLY A 135 10.29 3.73 -11.19
CA GLY A 135 9.89 2.51 -11.88
C GLY A 135 9.94 1.22 -11.04
N TYR A 136 10.18 1.32 -9.74
CA TYR A 136 10.29 0.13 -8.88
C TYR A 136 8.91 -0.48 -8.58
N SER A 137 8.74 -1.73 -9.01
CA SER A 137 7.56 -2.54 -8.70
C SER A 137 7.43 -2.84 -7.19
N LEU A 138 6.24 -3.27 -6.77
CA LEU A 138 6.01 -3.78 -5.40
C LEU A 138 7.04 -4.87 -5.05
N SER A 139 7.24 -5.84 -5.93
CA SER A 139 8.18 -6.94 -5.69
C SER A 139 9.61 -6.45 -5.51
N ASN A 140 10.08 -5.48 -6.32
CA ASN A 140 11.41 -4.90 -6.18
C ASN A 140 11.59 -4.19 -4.84
N ARG A 141 10.58 -3.45 -4.39
CA ARG A 141 10.63 -2.74 -3.10
C ARG A 141 10.66 -3.70 -1.92
N LEU A 142 9.84 -4.74 -1.95
CA LEU A 142 9.83 -5.78 -0.91
C LEU A 142 11.14 -6.57 -0.89
N TRP A 143 11.71 -6.89 -2.05
CA TRP A 143 13.03 -7.53 -2.13
C TRP A 143 14.14 -6.68 -1.50
N MET A 144 14.13 -5.36 -1.72
CA MET A 144 15.09 -4.46 -1.07
C MET A 144 14.96 -4.48 0.46
N TYR A 145 13.74 -4.55 0.99
CA TYR A 145 13.50 -4.66 2.44
C TYR A 145 13.96 -6.01 2.99
N GLU A 146 13.66 -7.11 2.30
CA GLU A 146 14.16 -8.44 2.64
C GLU A 146 15.68 -8.44 2.71
N LYS A 147 16.35 -7.92 1.67
CA LYS A 147 17.81 -7.82 1.62
C LYS A 147 18.39 -7.01 2.79
N SER A 148 17.77 -5.89 3.13
CA SER A 148 18.19 -5.07 4.28
C SER A 148 18.02 -5.82 5.59
N THR A 149 16.89 -6.47 5.80
CA THR A 149 16.61 -7.29 7.00
C THR A 149 17.61 -8.43 7.13
N MET A 150 17.93 -9.14 6.05
CA MET A 150 18.91 -10.22 6.06
C MET A 150 20.33 -9.73 6.32
N LYS A 151 20.69 -8.52 5.87
CA LYS A 151 21.97 -7.88 6.20
C LYS A 151 22.08 -7.59 7.71
N ASP A 152 20.99 -7.11 8.31
CA ASP A 152 20.96 -6.83 9.75
C ASP A 152 21.06 -8.13 10.57
N ILE A 153 20.32 -9.17 10.18
CA ILE A 153 20.42 -10.51 10.79
C ILE A 153 21.85 -11.04 10.71
N TYR A 154 22.48 -10.96 9.54
CA TYR A 154 23.89 -11.35 9.38
C TYR A 154 24.81 -10.56 10.30
N SER A 155 24.60 -9.23 10.41
CA SER A 155 25.40 -8.36 11.29
C SER A 155 25.26 -8.75 12.77
N ILE A 156 24.02 -9.09 13.22
CA ILE A 156 23.79 -9.55 14.60
C ILE A 156 24.58 -10.84 14.88
N VAL A 157 24.48 -11.83 13.98
CA VAL A 157 25.18 -13.10 14.11
C VAL A 157 26.70 -12.89 14.12
N ALA A 158 27.25 -12.14 13.15
CA ALA A 158 28.68 -11.90 13.02
C ALA A 158 29.27 -11.17 14.24
N LYS A 159 28.56 -10.14 14.74
CA LYS A 159 28.98 -9.42 15.96
C LYS A 159 28.88 -10.28 17.19
N GLY A 160 27.89 -11.13 17.32
CA GLY A 160 27.74 -12.07 18.40
C GLY A 160 28.90 -13.06 18.44
N ILE A 161 29.31 -13.61 17.30
CA ILE A 161 30.50 -14.48 17.16
C ILE A 161 31.78 -13.74 17.57
N ALA A 162 31.94 -12.51 17.03
CA ALA A 162 33.17 -11.71 17.33
C ALA A 162 33.28 -11.34 18.82
N GLN A 163 32.18 -11.25 19.53
CA GLN A 163 32.10 -10.96 20.96
C GLN A 163 32.06 -12.22 21.83
N ASN A 164 32.24 -13.40 21.24
CA ASN A 164 32.16 -14.71 21.92
C ASN A 164 30.84 -14.90 22.72
N LEU A 165 29.74 -14.37 22.22
CA LEU A 165 28.42 -14.57 22.82
C LEU A 165 27.99 -16.04 22.68
N SER A 166 27.20 -16.52 23.66
CA SER A 166 26.57 -17.83 23.53
C SER A 166 25.54 -17.86 22.39
N ILE A 167 25.27 -19.04 21.82
CA ILE A 167 24.16 -19.20 20.82
C ILE A 167 22.85 -18.65 21.37
N ASN A 168 22.57 -18.89 22.64
CA ASN A 168 21.35 -18.41 23.30
C ASN A 168 21.27 -16.87 23.33
N ASP A 169 22.38 -16.18 23.57
CA ASP A 169 22.40 -14.73 23.60
C ASP A 169 22.26 -14.13 22.20
N ILE A 170 22.87 -14.76 21.18
CA ILE A 170 22.68 -14.40 19.77
C ILE A 170 21.21 -14.61 19.38
N ALA A 171 20.62 -15.76 19.75
CA ALA A 171 19.22 -16.07 19.48
C ALA A 171 18.26 -15.07 20.13
N LYS A 172 18.49 -14.67 21.39
CA LYS A 172 17.71 -13.62 22.06
C LYS A 172 17.81 -12.27 21.35
N GLN A 173 18.95 -11.91 20.83
CA GLN A 173 19.12 -10.67 20.05
C GLN A 173 18.36 -10.73 18.73
N LEU A 174 18.37 -11.88 18.03
CA LEU A 174 17.63 -12.09 16.80
C LEU A 174 16.12 -12.05 17.07
N GLU A 175 15.64 -12.75 18.12
CA GLU A 175 14.22 -12.70 18.53
C GLU A 175 13.78 -11.26 18.79
N LYS A 176 14.60 -10.49 19.49
CA LYS A 176 14.32 -9.10 19.79
C LYS A 176 14.27 -8.23 18.53
N TYR A 177 15.17 -8.49 17.56
CA TYR A 177 15.21 -7.76 16.29
C TYR A 177 13.98 -8.04 15.43
N VAL A 178 13.55 -9.30 15.30
CA VAL A 178 12.40 -9.69 14.45
C VAL A 178 11.04 -9.46 15.10
N ASN A 179 10.99 -9.14 16.39
CA ASN A 179 9.74 -8.91 17.10
C ASN A 179 9.15 -7.54 16.76
N PRO A 180 8.00 -7.46 16.08
CA PRO A 180 7.38 -6.20 15.68
C PRO A 180 6.85 -5.36 16.86
N ASN A 181 6.79 -5.94 18.06
CA ASN A 181 6.38 -5.24 19.29
C ASN A 181 7.57 -4.68 20.10
N ALA A 182 8.80 -5.05 19.72
CA ALA A 182 10.00 -4.59 20.39
C ALA A 182 10.56 -3.32 19.73
N ARG A 183 10.54 -2.20 20.45
CA ARG A 183 11.35 -1.03 20.11
C ARG A 183 12.70 -1.17 20.83
N CYS A 184 13.69 -1.73 20.16
CA CYS A 184 14.97 -1.87 20.83
C CYS A 184 16.12 -1.73 19.84
N PRO A 185 17.11 -0.86 20.18
CA PRO A 185 18.36 -0.85 19.46
C PRO A 185 19.08 -2.19 19.73
N VAL A 186 19.33 -2.94 18.69
CA VAL A 186 20.17 -4.13 18.74
C VAL A 186 21.48 -3.76 18.08
N MET A 187 22.56 -3.67 18.85
CA MET A 187 23.95 -3.51 18.37
C MET A 187 24.12 -2.49 17.22
N GLY A 188 23.60 -1.27 17.36
CA GLY A 188 23.77 -0.19 16.37
C GLY A 188 22.86 -0.30 15.13
N ILE A 189 21.86 -1.14 15.16
CA ILE A 189 20.79 -1.16 14.17
C ILE A 189 19.75 -0.08 14.54
N HIS A 190 19.22 0.66 13.56
CA HIS A 190 18.28 1.75 13.78
C HIS A 190 17.07 1.30 14.59
N ASN A 191 16.65 2.16 15.53
CA ASN A 191 15.54 1.95 16.48
C ASN A 191 14.15 1.96 15.80
N ARG A 192 13.98 1.23 14.69
CA ARG A 192 12.70 1.06 14.00
C ARG A 192 12.20 -0.35 14.18
N VAL A 193 10.90 -0.47 14.36
CA VAL A 193 10.22 -1.77 14.38
C VAL A 193 10.42 -2.46 13.03
N VAL A 194 10.66 -3.77 13.04
CA VAL A 194 11.04 -4.56 11.86
C VAL A 194 10.01 -4.48 10.72
N ASP A 195 8.72 -4.39 11.04
CA ASP A 195 7.62 -4.29 10.08
C ASP A 195 7.37 -2.87 9.55
N TYR A 196 8.07 -1.85 10.06
CA TYR A 196 7.83 -0.45 9.72
C TYR A 196 7.88 -0.17 8.21
N ASN A 197 8.90 -0.66 7.52
CA ASN A 197 9.06 -0.40 6.09
C ASN A 197 7.98 -1.09 5.25
N ALA A 198 7.57 -2.30 5.63
CA ALA A 198 6.50 -3.03 4.97
C ALA A 198 5.14 -2.33 5.17
N GLN A 199 4.86 -1.88 6.39
CA GLN A 199 3.64 -1.11 6.69
C GLN A 199 3.60 0.23 5.95
N ARG A 200 4.71 0.97 5.97
CA ARG A 200 4.83 2.23 5.24
C ARG A 200 4.61 2.04 3.74
N LEU A 201 5.20 1.00 3.15
CA LEU A 201 5.01 0.68 1.73
C LEU A 201 3.55 0.36 1.43
N ALA A 202 2.94 -0.55 2.21
CA ALA A 202 1.56 -0.96 2.01
C ALA A 202 0.58 0.22 2.10
N ARG A 203 0.70 1.06 3.13
CA ARG A 203 -0.12 2.26 3.30
C ARG A 203 0.03 3.20 2.11
N THR A 204 1.26 3.45 1.67
CA THR A 204 1.55 4.29 0.50
C THR A 204 0.88 3.75 -0.77
N LEU A 205 0.97 2.44 -1.01
CA LEU A 205 0.38 1.83 -2.21
C LEU A 205 -1.15 1.85 -2.19
N ILE A 206 -1.78 1.62 -1.04
CA ILE A 206 -3.25 1.73 -0.87
C ILE A 206 -3.70 3.18 -1.13
N GLN A 207 -3.01 4.15 -0.55
CA GLN A 207 -3.30 5.58 -0.75
C GLN A 207 -3.18 5.99 -2.22
N HIS A 208 -2.07 5.61 -2.88
CA HIS A 208 -1.87 5.94 -4.28
C HIS A 208 -2.84 5.20 -5.21
N ALA A 209 -3.21 3.96 -4.88
CA ALA A 209 -4.22 3.21 -5.63
C ALA A 209 -5.59 3.90 -5.55
N TYR A 210 -6.00 4.33 -4.36
CA TYR A 210 -7.20 5.13 -4.18
C TYR A 210 -7.15 6.41 -5.03
N GLN A 211 -6.09 7.21 -4.88
CA GLN A 211 -5.94 8.49 -5.58
C GLN A 211 -5.94 8.33 -7.10
N GLN A 212 -5.13 7.40 -7.63
CA GLN A 212 -5.03 7.15 -9.07
C GLN A 212 -6.35 6.63 -9.66
N THR A 213 -7.06 5.77 -8.92
CA THR A 213 -8.36 5.28 -9.36
C THR A 213 -9.40 6.39 -9.39
N LEU A 214 -9.44 7.22 -8.35
CA LEU A 214 -10.36 8.35 -8.29
C LEU A 214 -10.15 9.30 -9.47
N VAL A 215 -8.90 9.71 -9.71
CA VAL A 215 -8.56 10.59 -10.84
C VAL A 215 -8.89 9.93 -12.17
N ALA A 216 -8.55 8.67 -12.38
CA ALA A 216 -8.84 7.96 -13.63
C ALA A 216 -10.35 7.81 -13.92
N LEU A 217 -11.19 7.80 -12.87
CA LEU A 217 -12.64 7.73 -13.01
C LEU A 217 -13.32 9.09 -13.23
N THR A 218 -12.67 10.19 -12.83
CA THR A 218 -13.32 11.50 -12.77
C THR A 218 -12.67 12.58 -13.62
N LYS A 219 -11.40 12.45 -14.03
CA LYS A 219 -10.68 13.49 -14.79
C LYS A 219 -11.33 13.86 -16.13
N ASP A 220 -11.95 12.88 -16.78
CA ASP A 220 -12.58 13.05 -18.08
C ASP A 220 -14.12 13.27 -17.95
N ASN A 221 -14.63 13.39 -16.73
CA ASN A 221 -16.02 13.74 -16.47
C ASN A 221 -16.23 15.23 -16.76
N PRO A 222 -17.12 15.63 -17.68
CA PRO A 222 -17.32 17.02 -18.09
C PRO A 222 -17.74 17.94 -16.93
N TRP A 223 -18.30 17.37 -15.86
CA TRP A 223 -18.71 18.12 -14.67
C TRP A 223 -17.61 18.17 -13.59
N CYS A 224 -16.48 17.47 -13.76
CA CYS A 224 -15.36 17.50 -12.82
C CYS A 224 -14.39 18.62 -13.21
N ARG A 225 -14.33 19.67 -12.41
CA ARG A 225 -13.44 20.81 -12.63
C ARG A 225 -12.02 20.55 -12.15
N GLY A 226 -11.85 19.64 -11.22
CA GLY A 226 -10.57 19.30 -10.57
C GLY A 226 -10.80 18.68 -9.21
N TYR A 227 -9.86 18.90 -8.29
CA TYR A 227 -9.82 18.24 -6.99
C TYR A 227 -9.46 19.24 -5.89
N ILE A 228 -10.12 19.12 -4.75
CA ILE A 228 -9.75 19.84 -3.53
C ILE A 228 -8.96 18.89 -2.64
N TRP A 229 -7.79 19.33 -2.18
CA TRP A 229 -6.96 18.57 -1.27
C TRP A 229 -7.45 18.74 0.16
N HIS A 230 -7.58 17.64 0.89
CA HIS A 230 -7.89 17.63 2.32
C HIS A 230 -6.80 16.92 3.09
N ALA A 231 -6.09 17.67 3.93
CA ALA A 231 -5.08 17.11 4.83
C ALA A 231 -5.74 16.34 5.97
N THR A 232 -5.15 15.20 6.33
CA THR A 232 -5.63 14.40 7.47
C THR A 232 -5.14 15.01 8.77
N SER A 233 -6.05 15.54 9.59
CA SER A 233 -5.77 16.31 10.81
C SER A 233 -4.90 15.60 11.86
N ALA A 234 -4.84 14.27 11.85
CA ALA A 234 -4.13 13.51 12.89
C ALA A 234 -2.62 13.36 12.64
N HIS A 235 -2.15 13.50 11.39
CA HIS A 235 -0.76 13.23 11.00
C HIS A 235 -0.32 14.03 9.76
N SER A 236 -0.89 15.21 9.54
CA SER A 236 -0.47 16.09 8.46
C SER A 236 0.97 16.56 8.66
N CYS A 237 1.73 16.60 7.59
CA CYS A 237 3.02 17.27 7.57
C CYS A 237 2.83 18.69 7.03
N GLU A 238 3.81 19.55 7.21
CA GLU A 238 3.81 20.96 6.77
C GLU A 238 3.35 21.10 5.30
N VAL A 239 3.86 20.25 4.40
CA VAL A 239 3.47 20.26 2.97
C VAL A 239 1.98 19.90 2.77
N CYS A 240 1.44 18.96 3.58
CA CYS A 240 0.02 18.60 3.49
C CYS A 240 -0.87 19.71 4.06
N GLU A 241 -0.45 20.36 5.14
CA GLU A 241 -1.14 21.50 5.72
C GLU A 241 -1.19 22.69 4.76
N GLU A 242 -0.08 22.98 4.05
CA GLU A 242 -0.05 24.00 3.01
C GLU A 242 -1.00 23.70 1.86
N ARG A 243 -1.24 22.41 1.54
CA ARG A 243 -2.14 21.99 0.45
C ARG A 243 -3.60 21.93 0.87
N ASP A 244 -3.89 21.97 2.16
CA ASP A 244 -5.26 21.81 2.66
C ASP A 244 -6.19 22.89 2.11
N GLY A 245 -7.31 22.47 1.53
CA GLY A 245 -8.25 23.33 0.84
C GLY A 245 -7.80 23.86 -0.52
N GLN A 246 -6.59 23.54 -1.00
CA GLN A 246 -6.15 23.95 -2.34
C GLN A 246 -6.84 23.15 -3.43
N PHE A 247 -7.13 23.84 -4.55
CA PHE A 247 -7.65 23.25 -5.76
C PHE A 247 -6.51 22.85 -6.70
N PHE A 248 -6.63 21.67 -7.33
CA PHE A 248 -5.71 21.15 -8.34
C PHE A 248 -6.48 20.66 -9.55
N THR A 249 -5.94 20.87 -10.76
CA THR A 249 -6.41 20.17 -11.95
C THR A 249 -5.97 18.69 -11.90
N ALA A 250 -6.50 17.85 -12.79
CA ALA A 250 -6.08 16.46 -12.86
C ALA A 250 -4.59 16.29 -13.20
N GLU A 251 -4.04 17.20 -13.99
CA GLU A 251 -2.64 17.23 -14.43
C GLU A 251 -1.69 17.68 -13.32
N ASP A 252 -2.12 18.64 -12.50
CA ASP A 252 -1.28 19.24 -11.46
C ASP A 252 -1.42 18.57 -10.10
N LEU A 253 -2.39 17.65 -9.95
CA LEU A 253 -2.65 16.97 -8.68
C LEU A 253 -1.46 16.08 -8.30
N PRO A 254 -0.69 16.43 -7.24
CA PRO A 254 0.44 15.63 -6.84
C PRO A 254 -0.01 14.31 -6.20
N LEU A 255 0.81 13.27 -6.34
CA LEU A 255 0.65 12.08 -5.49
C LEU A 255 0.91 12.45 -4.03
N ASP A 256 0.14 11.83 -3.14
CA ASP A 256 0.39 11.96 -1.70
C ASP A 256 1.79 11.46 -1.34
N HIS A 257 2.37 11.99 -0.29
CA HIS A 257 3.71 11.57 0.13
C HIS A 257 3.70 10.15 0.73
N PRO A 258 4.85 9.45 0.78
CA PRO A 258 4.91 8.13 1.39
C PRO A 258 4.39 8.13 2.83
N ASN A 259 3.46 7.21 3.13
CA ASN A 259 2.75 7.10 4.41
C ASN A 259 1.68 8.19 4.63
N GLY A 260 1.36 8.99 3.62
CA GLY A 260 0.28 9.97 3.65
C GLY A 260 -1.11 9.31 3.69
N MET A 261 -2.08 10.06 4.16
CA MET A 261 -3.49 9.66 4.26
C MET A 261 -4.42 10.81 3.87
N CYS A 262 -3.90 11.79 3.10
CA CYS A 262 -4.68 12.90 2.62
C CYS A 262 -5.80 12.45 1.67
N THR A 263 -6.83 13.23 1.56
CA THR A 263 -7.99 12.93 0.72
C THR A 263 -8.07 13.96 -0.40
N MET A 264 -8.47 13.52 -1.58
CA MET A 264 -8.75 14.38 -2.72
C MET A 264 -10.24 14.28 -3.01
N GLU A 265 -10.92 15.40 -2.96
CA GLU A 265 -12.35 15.48 -3.26
C GLU A 265 -12.53 16.01 -4.67
N PRO A 266 -13.21 15.27 -5.59
CA PRO A 266 -13.52 15.78 -6.91
C PRO A 266 -14.47 16.98 -6.80
N ASP A 267 -14.10 18.10 -7.39
CA ASP A 267 -14.95 19.27 -7.49
C ASP A 267 -15.91 19.13 -8.67
N ILE A 268 -17.09 18.56 -8.39
CA ILE A 268 -18.14 18.29 -9.38
C ILE A 268 -19.11 19.44 -9.45
N ASP A 269 -19.35 19.99 -10.65
CA ASP A 269 -20.41 20.95 -10.90
C ASP A 269 -21.77 20.25 -10.98
N MET A 270 -22.42 20.13 -9.82
CA MET A 270 -23.73 19.47 -9.72
C MET A 270 -24.83 20.23 -10.45
N HIS A 271 -24.70 21.55 -10.66
CA HIS A 271 -25.66 22.32 -11.38
C HIS A 271 -25.67 21.96 -12.87
N GLU A 272 -24.51 21.94 -13.49
CA GLU A 272 -24.35 21.52 -14.88
C GLU A 272 -24.72 20.04 -15.06
N ALA A 273 -24.27 19.16 -14.14
CA ALA A 273 -24.64 17.75 -14.17
C ALA A 273 -26.17 17.53 -14.16
N LEU A 274 -26.91 18.24 -13.32
CA LEU A 274 -28.40 18.16 -13.25
C LEU A 274 -29.06 18.78 -14.46
N LYS A 275 -28.48 19.85 -15.01
CA LYS A 275 -29.00 20.52 -16.22
C LYS A 275 -28.84 19.58 -17.43
N ASP A 276 -27.73 18.97 -17.60
CA ASP A 276 -27.49 18.01 -18.68
C ASP A 276 -28.43 16.80 -18.56
N LEU A 277 -28.74 16.32 -17.36
CA LEU A 277 -29.72 15.26 -17.12
C LEU A 277 -31.15 15.63 -17.50
N THR A 278 -31.52 16.89 -17.35
CA THR A 278 -32.88 17.36 -17.70
C THR A 278 -33.09 17.58 -19.21
N THR A 279 -31.98 17.70 -19.97
CA THR A 279 -31.98 17.83 -21.43
C THR A 279 -31.78 16.50 -22.16
N TRP A 280 -31.72 15.40 -21.44
CA TRP A 280 -31.24 14.08 -21.90
C TRP A 280 -32.31 13.23 -22.62
N GLU A 281 -32.82 13.68 -23.73
CA GLU A 281 -33.28 12.77 -24.79
C GLU A 281 -32.12 12.25 -25.68
N GLU A 282 -30.87 12.74 -25.51
CA GLU A 282 -29.69 12.38 -26.31
C GLU A 282 -28.58 11.75 -25.49
N LEU A 283 -28.78 10.49 -25.10
CA LEU A 283 -27.71 9.57 -24.57
C LEU A 283 -26.47 9.45 -25.47
N SER A 284 -26.52 9.98 -26.72
CA SER A 284 -25.47 9.83 -27.73
C SER A 284 -24.19 10.61 -27.44
N GLU A 285 -24.22 11.71 -26.68
CA GLU A 285 -23.02 12.50 -26.40
C GLU A 285 -22.16 11.92 -25.27
N PHE A 286 -22.80 11.30 -24.28
CA PHE A 286 -22.07 10.63 -23.21
C PHE A 286 -21.42 9.33 -23.70
N ASP A 287 -22.07 8.60 -24.60
CA ASP A 287 -21.46 7.46 -25.29
C ASP A 287 -20.27 7.91 -26.15
N LYS A 288 -20.36 9.05 -26.86
CA LYS A 288 -19.23 9.65 -27.58
C LYS A 288 -18.09 10.09 -26.65
N PHE A 289 -18.41 10.75 -25.54
CA PHE A 289 -17.42 11.13 -24.52
C PHE A 289 -16.61 9.91 -24.06
N PHE A 290 -17.24 8.78 -23.92
CA PHE A 290 -16.54 7.55 -23.57
C PHE A 290 -15.89 6.84 -24.79
N GLU A 291 -16.34 7.05 -26.01
CA GLU A 291 -15.72 6.53 -27.25
C GLU A 291 -14.45 7.30 -27.62
N ASP A 292 -14.39 8.60 -27.33
CA ASP A 292 -13.22 9.47 -27.59
C ASP A 292 -12.06 9.27 -26.58
N LEU A 293 -12.26 8.51 -25.51
CA LEU A 293 -11.17 8.05 -24.68
C LEU A 293 -10.32 7.02 -25.46
N ASP A 294 -9.43 7.52 -26.31
CA ASP A 294 -8.47 6.71 -27.07
C ASP A 294 -7.45 6.04 -26.11
N PHE A 295 -7.92 5.03 -25.41
CA PHE A 295 -7.09 4.14 -24.63
C PHE A 295 -6.50 3.06 -25.56
N ARG A 296 -5.57 3.45 -26.42
CA ARG A 296 -4.65 2.49 -27.00
C ARG A 296 -3.58 2.19 -25.96
N PRO A 297 -3.49 0.97 -25.42
CA PRO A 297 -2.29 0.57 -24.72
C PRO A 297 -1.17 0.57 -25.77
N ASP A 298 -0.11 1.36 -25.55
CA ASP A 298 1.16 1.14 -26.23
C ASP A 298 1.58 -0.29 -25.90
N MET A 299 1.30 -1.19 -26.84
CA MET A 299 1.82 -2.55 -26.83
C MET A 299 3.16 -2.51 -27.56
N ASP A 300 4.23 -2.26 -26.78
CA ASP A 300 5.61 -2.61 -27.11
C ASP A 300 6.25 -3.33 -25.92
#